data_e3f6d5d9b4a0dbc39296dd88640725ac
#
_entry.id   e3f6d5d9b4a0dbc39296dd88640725ac
#
_cell.length_a   1.000
_cell.length_b   1.000
_cell.length_c   1.000
_cell.angle_alpha   90.00
_cell.angle_beta   90.00
_cell.angle_gamma   90.00
#
_symmetry.space_group_name_H-M   'P 1'
#
loop_
_entity.id
_entity.type
_entity.pdbx_description
1 polymer ?
#
loop_
_entity_poly.entity_id
_entity_poly.type
_entity_poly.pdbx_seq_one_letter_code
_entity_poly.pdbx_strand_id
1 'polypeptide(L)'
;MSDNSSTENQDLKNFEEESSSKRYLSGWNLKLVGIVAISWTLFQLWYASPFPFIFNFGQFIDVPARAIHLCFGLTLCFLIYPSKKKLANSNISIKDFIFVFLSIVVTLYLVFDYEGLVNRQGILAELKIFGFNIQYELIIGVIGILLLLEATRRAIGLPLVIIAIIFLLFSYFGRQMPELISHAGLSLKRLVGYHLSLIHISEPTRRAI
;
A
#
# COMPACT_ATOMS: atom_id res chain seq x y z
N MET A 1 27.02 -41.85 0.11
CA MET A 1 26.85 -40.66 0.97
C MET A 1 26.87 -39.32 0.20
N SER A 2 27.15 -39.34 -1.11
CA SER A 2 27.23 -38.13 -1.96
C SER A 2 25.92 -37.72 -2.68
N ASP A 3 24.91 -38.58 -2.68
CA ASP A 3 23.67 -38.34 -3.44
C ASP A 3 22.66 -37.44 -2.70
N ASN A 4 22.69 -37.41 -1.35
CA ASN A 4 21.76 -36.61 -0.56
C ASN A 4 22.07 -35.10 -0.59
N SER A 5 23.35 -34.72 -0.73
CA SER A 5 23.75 -33.32 -0.76
C SER A 5 23.44 -32.64 -2.10
N SER A 6 23.37 -33.40 -3.18
CA SER A 6 23.00 -32.88 -4.51
C SER A 6 21.49 -32.66 -4.64
N THR A 7 20.68 -33.54 -4.07
CA THR A 7 19.20 -33.38 -4.02
C THR A 7 18.80 -32.25 -3.09
N GLU A 8 19.40 -32.13 -1.91
CA GLU A 8 19.12 -31.05 -0.96
C GLU A 8 19.50 -29.66 -1.52
N ASN A 9 20.63 -29.56 -2.23
CA ASN A 9 21.03 -28.33 -2.94
C ASN A 9 20.13 -28.01 -4.13
N GLN A 10 19.55 -29.01 -4.77
CA GLN A 10 18.62 -28.83 -5.86
C GLN A 10 17.25 -28.40 -5.36
N ASP A 11 16.80 -28.94 -4.25
CA ASP A 11 15.57 -28.56 -3.58
C ASP A 11 15.64 -27.13 -3.00
N LEU A 12 16.80 -26.76 -2.41
CA LEU A 12 17.05 -25.38 -1.96
C LEU A 12 17.05 -24.38 -3.13
N LYS A 13 17.68 -24.69 -4.26
CA LYS A 13 17.65 -23.86 -5.46
C LYS A 13 16.24 -23.73 -6.04
N ASN A 14 15.51 -24.83 -6.11
CA ASN A 14 14.12 -24.83 -6.56
C ASN A 14 13.23 -24.00 -5.62
N PHE A 15 13.49 -24.06 -4.31
CA PHE A 15 12.79 -23.26 -3.30
C PHE A 15 13.14 -21.77 -3.40
N GLU A 16 14.41 -21.43 -3.65
CA GLU A 16 14.86 -20.06 -3.91
C GLU A 16 14.29 -19.52 -5.22
N GLU A 17 14.26 -20.31 -6.29
CA GLU A 17 13.66 -19.93 -7.57
C GLU A 17 12.12 -19.82 -7.47
N GLU A 18 11.48 -20.67 -6.67
CA GLU A 18 10.04 -20.61 -6.40
C GLU A 18 9.67 -19.42 -5.51
N SER A 19 10.54 -19.06 -4.58
CA SER A 19 10.42 -17.91 -3.68
C SER A 19 10.75 -16.58 -4.39
N SER A 20 11.66 -16.59 -5.37
CA SER A 20 12.07 -15.40 -6.12
C SER A 20 11.04 -15.06 -7.21
N SER A 21 9.97 -14.36 -6.80
CA SER A 21 8.94 -13.86 -7.72
C SER A 21 9.34 -12.57 -8.44
N LYS A 22 10.63 -12.20 -8.41
CA LYS A 22 11.13 -10.94 -8.97
C LYS A 22 11.26 -11.01 -10.49
N ARG A 23 11.07 -9.85 -11.14
CA ARG A 23 11.29 -9.69 -12.58
C ARG A 23 12.78 -9.48 -12.87
N TYR A 24 13.29 -10.11 -13.94
CA TYR A 24 14.60 -9.82 -14.47
C TYR A 24 14.54 -8.55 -15.30
N LEU A 25 14.96 -7.44 -14.67
CA LEU A 25 14.96 -6.12 -15.29
C LEU A 25 16.23 -5.89 -16.08
N SER A 26 16.09 -5.40 -17.32
CA SER A 26 17.22 -5.03 -18.17
C SER A 26 16.97 -3.70 -18.88
N GLY A 27 18.03 -3.07 -19.33
CA GLY A 27 17.96 -1.85 -20.14
C GLY A 27 17.23 -0.70 -19.46
N TRP A 28 16.24 -0.14 -20.14
CA TRP A 28 15.49 1.04 -19.67
C TRP A 28 14.67 0.77 -18.40
N ASN A 29 14.09 -0.43 -18.29
CA ASN A 29 13.29 -0.80 -17.13
C ASN A 29 14.12 -0.81 -15.84
N LEU A 30 15.37 -1.28 -15.91
CA LEU A 30 16.28 -1.25 -14.76
C LEU A 30 16.62 0.18 -14.35
N LYS A 31 16.86 1.08 -15.34
CA LYS A 31 17.11 2.50 -15.08
C LYS A 31 15.92 3.17 -14.40
N LEU A 32 14.70 2.88 -14.86
CA LEU A 32 13.46 3.42 -14.29
C LEU A 32 13.31 3.01 -12.83
N VAL A 33 13.44 1.72 -12.53
CA VAL A 33 13.38 1.23 -11.13
C VAL A 33 14.49 1.85 -10.29
N GLY A 34 15.71 1.98 -10.83
CA GLY A 34 16.83 2.64 -10.15
C GLY A 34 16.54 4.10 -9.81
N ILE A 35 15.98 4.87 -10.75
CA ILE A 35 15.58 6.27 -10.52
C ILE A 35 14.54 6.36 -9.39
N VAL A 36 13.50 5.52 -9.42
CA VAL A 36 12.45 5.51 -8.38
C VAL A 36 13.05 5.14 -7.02
N ALA A 37 13.94 4.14 -6.96
CA ALA A 37 14.57 3.71 -5.71
C ALA A 37 15.49 4.80 -5.14
N ILE A 38 16.29 5.47 -5.98
CA ILE A 38 17.15 6.60 -5.57
C ILE A 38 16.29 7.76 -5.07
N SER A 39 15.23 8.11 -5.80
CA SER A 39 14.30 9.17 -5.39
C SER A 39 13.66 8.87 -4.04
N TRP A 40 13.27 7.62 -3.79
CA TRP A 40 12.76 7.21 -2.49
C TRP A 40 13.80 7.35 -1.37
N THR A 41 15.04 6.90 -1.62
CA THR A 41 16.12 7.03 -0.64
C THR A 41 16.42 8.51 -0.33
N LEU A 42 16.47 9.36 -1.35
CA LEU A 42 16.67 10.80 -1.16
C LEU A 42 15.52 11.44 -0.38
N PHE A 43 14.28 11.05 -0.66
CA PHE A 43 13.13 11.50 0.13
C PHE A 43 13.23 11.10 1.59
N GLN A 44 13.63 9.86 1.88
CA GLN A 44 13.80 9.38 3.27
C GLN A 44 14.95 10.11 3.99
N LEU A 45 16.07 10.32 3.31
CA LEU A 45 17.20 11.07 3.87
C LEU A 45 16.79 12.53 4.16
N TRP A 46 16.05 13.16 3.23
CA TRP A 46 15.52 14.51 3.45
C TRP A 46 14.59 14.54 4.66
N TYR A 47 13.61 13.65 4.72
CA TYR A 47 12.61 13.60 5.79
C TYR A 47 13.22 13.30 7.17
N ALA A 48 14.21 12.42 7.24
CA ALA A 48 14.89 12.04 8.49
C ALA A 48 15.95 13.07 8.94
N SER A 49 16.35 13.98 8.09
CA SER A 49 17.39 14.99 8.36
C SER A 49 16.79 16.25 9.00
N PRO A 50 17.60 17.13 9.61
CA PRO A 50 17.16 18.43 10.07
C PRO A 50 16.93 19.45 8.94
N PHE A 51 17.27 19.12 7.68
CA PHE A 51 17.19 20.06 6.55
C PHE A 51 15.81 20.65 6.29
N PRO A 52 14.68 19.90 6.37
CA PRO A 52 13.35 20.47 6.20
C PRO A 52 13.07 21.64 7.15
N PHE A 53 13.59 21.56 8.37
CA PHE A 53 13.42 22.60 9.39
C PHE A 53 14.37 23.79 9.15
N ILE A 54 15.60 23.53 8.70
CA ILE A 54 16.59 24.58 8.41
C ILE A 54 16.16 25.40 7.19
N PHE A 55 15.68 24.73 6.14
CA PHE A 55 15.30 25.39 4.89
C PHE A 55 13.83 25.85 4.85
N ASN A 56 13.02 25.52 5.88
CA ASN A 56 11.57 25.77 5.91
C ASN A 56 10.83 25.26 4.66
N PHE A 57 11.28 24.12 4.11
CA PHE A 57 10.75 23.54 2.89
C PHE A 57 10.59 22.03 3.04
N GLY A 58 9.47 21.48 2.54
CA GLY A 58 9.23 20.04 2.55
C GLY A 58 9.07 19.46 3.96
N GLN A 59 8.52 20.24 4.87
CA GLN A 59 8.11 19.79 6.21
C GLN A 59 6.77 19.03 6.06
N PHE A 60 6.85 17.72 5.92
CA PHE A 60 5.64 16.90 5.86
C PHE A 60 5.25 16.47 7.28
N ILE A 61 3.96 16.61 7.59
CA ILE A 61 3.36 16.00 8.78
C ILE A 61 3.39 14.48 8.57
N ASP A 62 3.35 13.72 9.66
CA ASP A 62 3.46 12.25 9.67
C ASP A 62 2.69 11.54 8.55
N VAL A 63 1.45 11.96 8.31
CA VAL A 63 0.52 11.29 7.40
C VAL A 63 0.88 11.47 5.92
N PRO A 64 1.05 12.70 5.41
CA PRO A 64 1.54 12.91 4.07
C PRO A 64 2.90 12.23 3.81
N ALA A 65 3.81 12.25 4.80
CA ALA A 65 5.09 11.55 4.66
C ALA A 65 4.93 10.04 4.47
N ARG A 66 4.05 9.41 5.25
CA ARG A 66 3.74 7.98 5.11
C ARG A 66 3.04 7.66 3.78
N ALA A 67 2.15 8.53 3.32
CA ALA A 67 1.49 8.37 2.03
C ALA A 67 2.48 8.44 0.87
N ILE A 68 3.45 9.38 0.89
CA ILE A 68 4.53 9.46 -0.09
C ILE A 68 5.40 8.19 -0.02
N HIS A 69 5.75 7.74 1.19
CA HIS A 69 6.50 6.50 1.37
C HIS A 69 5.78 5.29 0.77
N LEU A 70 4.47 5.18 1.02
CA LEU A 70 3.62 4.14 0.45
C LEU A 70 3.57 4.22 -1.08
N CYS A 71 3.52 5.43 -1.64
CA CYS A 71 3.55 5.66 -3.08
C CYS A 71 4.80 5.04 -3.73
N PHE A 72 5.98 5.31 -3.17
CA PHE A 72 7.23 4.72 -3.65
C PHE A 72 7.24 3.20 -3.49
N GLY A 73 6.79 2.70 -2.34
CA GLY A 73 6.73 1.26 -2.06
C GLY A 73 5.83 0.51 -3.04
N LEU A 74 4.61 1.00 -3.29
CA LEU A 74 3.68 0.40 -4.25
C LEU A 74 4.22 0.49 -5.68
N THR A 75 4.77 1.64 -6.07
CA THR A 75 5.38 1.83 -7.39
C THR A 75 6.48 0.82 -7.64
N LEU A 76 7.45 0.69 -6.72
CA LEU A 76 8.53 -0.30 -6.82
C LEU A 76 8.00 -1.73 -6.80
N CYS A 77 7.00 -2.02 -5.97
CA CYS A 77 6.38 -3.34 -5.93
C CYS A 77 5.82 -3.74 -7.29
N PHE A 78 5.03 -2.88 -7.93
CA PHE A 78 4.42 -3.20 -9.24
C PHE A 78 5.42 -3.22 -10.39
N LEU A 79 6.52 -2.48 -10.30
CA LEU A 79 7.59 -2.52 -11.30
C LEU A 79 8.46 -3.79 -11.17
N ILE A 80 8.79 -4.19 -9.94
CA ILE A 80 9.71 -5.30 -9.66
C ILE A 80 8.99 -6.65 -9.71
N TYR A 81 7.76 -6.73 -9.16
CA TYR A 81 7.03 -8.00 -9.04
C TYR A 81 5.97 -8.13 -10.12
N PRO A 82 6.12 -9.08 -11.07
CA PRO A 82 5.15 -9.30 -12.13
C PRO A 82 3.86 -9.89 -11.59
N SER A 83 2.76 -9.67 -12.30
CA SER A 83 1.44 -10.23 -11.94
C SER A 83 1.42 -11.76 -11.95
N LYS A 84 2.24 -12.42 -12.79
CA LYS A 84 2.37 -13.86 -12.90
C LYS A 84 3.86 -14.23 -13.01
N LYS A 85 4.29 -15.31 -12.35
CA LYS A 85 5.67 -15.83 -12.40
C LYS A 85 6.19 -16.05 -13.83
N LYS A 86 5.33 -16.49 -14.74
CA LYS A 86 5.67 -16.68 -16.18
C LYS A 86 6.11 -15.39 -16.89
N LEU A 87 5.79 -14.23 -16.33
CA LEU A 87 6.14 -12.92 -16.89
C LEU A 87 7.43 -12.34 -16.28
N ALA A 88 8.16 -13.11 -15.47
CA ALA A 88 9.40 -12.65 -14.84
C ALA A 88 10.47 -12.21 -15.86
N ASN A 89 10.52 -12.89 -17.02
CA ASN A 89 11.46 -12.59 -18.11
C ASN A 89 10.89 -11.61 -19.16
N SER A 90 9.72 -11.03 -18.94
CA SER A 90 9.08 -10.09 -19.87
C SER A 90 9.32 -8.63 -19.45
N ASN A 91 9.18 -7.75 -20.44
CA ASN A 91 9.12 -6.32 -20.17
C ASN A 91 7.95 -5.96 -19.25
N ILE A 92 8.03 -4.78 -18.61
CA ILE A 92 6.95 -4.26 -17.76
C ILE A 92 5.67 -4.20 -18.61
N SER A 93 4.62 -4.83 -18.11
CA SER A 93 3.33 -4.88 -18.81
C SER A 93 2.58 -3.54 -18.66
N ILE A 94 1.76 -3.20 -19.65
CA ILE A 94 0.85 -2.04 -19.58
C ILE A 94 -0.03 -2.12 -18.32
N LYS A 95 -0.44 -3.32 -17.90
CA LYS A 95 -1.20 -3.53 -16.67
C LYS A 95 -0.43 -3.06 -15.43
N ASP A 96 0.89 -3.31 -15.37
CA ASP A 96 1.72 -2.90 -14.24
C ASP A 96 1.83 -1.36 -14.19
N PHE A 97 1.93 -0.70 -15.36
CA PHE A 97 1.88 0.78 -15.42
C PHE A 97 0.53 1.34 -14.97
N ILE A 98 -0.59 0.67 -15.27
CA ILE A 98 -1.91 1.07 -14.76
C ILE A 98 -1.95 0.98 -13.24
N PHE A 99 -1.42 -0.10 -12.64
CA PHE A 99 -1.33 -0.25 -11.18
C PHE A 99 -0.43 0.82 -10.55
N VAL A 100 0.71 1.12 -11.18
CA VAL A 100 1.60 2.22 -10.74
C VAL A 100 0.86 3.56 -10.79
N PHE A 101 0.21 3.89 -11.90
CA PHE A 101 -0.54 5.13 -12.05
C PHE A 101 -1.65 5.24 -11.00
N LEU A 102 -2.41 4.17 -10.80
CA LEU A 102 -3.49 4.14 -9.83
C LEU A 102 -2.97 4.31 -8.39
N SER A 103 -1.81 3.70 -8.07
CA SER A 103 -1.15 3.88 -6.77
C SER A 103 -0.74 5.33 -6.55
N ILE A 104 -0.17 5.98 -7.57
CA ILE A 104 0.21 7.39 -7.50
C ILE A 104 -1.03 8.26 -7.26
N VAL A 105 -2.11 8.05 -8.01
CA VAL A 105 -3.35 8.83 -7.86
C VAL A 105 -3.93 8.69 -6.46
N VAL A 106 -4.06 7.46 -5.95
CA VAL A 106 -4.62 7.19 -4.61
C VAL A 106 -3.76 7.81 -3.51
N THR A 107 -2.45 7.66 -3.58
CA THR A 107 -1.55 8.17 -2.54
C THR A 107 -1.37 9.68 -2.61
N LEU A 108 -1.34 10.28 -3.79
CA LEU A 108 -1.33 11.74 -3.94
C LEU A 108 -2.62 12.36 -3.42
N TYR A 109 -3.77 11.73 -3.67
CA TYR A 109 -5.03 12.19 -3.08
C TYR A 109 -4.91 12.31 -1.54
N LEU A 110 -4.34 11.29 -0.87
CA LEU A 110 -4.13 11.33 0.58
C LEU A 110 -3.18 12.44 1.03
N VAL A 111 -2.18 12.79 0.20
CA VAL A 111 -1.25 13.89 0.51
C VAL A 111 -1.93 15.24 0.39
N PHE A 112 -2.72 15.46 -0.67
CA PHE A 112 -3.32 16.77 -0.95
C PHE A 112 -4.59 17.05 -0.14
N ASP A 113 -5.43 16.05 0.11
CA ASP A 113 -6.68 16.23 0.86
C ASP A 113 -6.55 15.86 2.35
N TYR A 114 -5.33 15.75 2.86
CA TYR A 114 -5.07 15.43 4.26
C TYR A 114 -5.80 16.38 5.24
N GLU A 115 -5.68 17.68 5.03
CA GLU A 115 -6.35 18.69 5.89
C GLU A 115 -7.87 18.57 5.78
N GLY A 116 -8.40 18.29 4.59
CA GLY A 116 -9.82 18.04 4.39
C GLY A 116 -10.31 16.82 5.14
N LEU A 117 -9.58 15.70 5.08
CA LEU A 117 -9.87 14.47 5.82
C LEU A 117 -9.86 14.69 7.34
N VAL A 118 -8.88 15.44 7.86
CA VAL A 118 -8.76 15.78 9.28
C VAL A 118 -9.94 16.63 9.74
N ASN A 119 -10.25 17.69 9.01
CA ASN A 119 -11.31 18.63 9.37
C ASN A 119 -12.70 17.99 9.36
N ARG A 120 -12.91 17.00 8.49
CA ARG A 120 -14.15 16.23 8.38
C ARG A 120 -14.28 15.10 9.41
N GLN A 121 -13.29 14.89 10.28
CA GLN A 121 -13.28 13.86 11.34
C GLN A 121 -13.68 12.46 10.86
N GLY A 122 -13.24 12.07 9.68
CA GLY A 122 -13.55 10.78 9.08
C GLY A 122 -14.95 10.68 8.43
N ILE A 123 -15.65 11.80 8.27
CA ILE A 123 -16.84 11.86 7.42
C ILE A 123 -16.37 11.96 5.98
N LEU A 124 -16.66 10.93 5.20
CA LEU A 124 -16.27 10.85 3.78
C LEU A 124 -16.99 11.94 2.98
N ALA A 125 -16.25 12.68 2.17
CA ALA A 125 -16.81 13.71 1.31
C ALA A 125 -17.71 13.10 0.23
N GLU A 126 -18.84 13.77 -0.03
CA GLU A 126 -19.82 13.39 -1.04
C GLU A 126 -19.81 14.42 -2.17
N LEU A 127 -19.65 13.94 -3.39
CA LEU A 127 -19.86 14.74 -4.60
C LEU A 127 -21.24 14.45 -5.16
N LYS A 128 -22.03 15.52 -5.34
CA LYS A 128 -23.30 15.44 -6.05
C LYS A 128 -23.05 15.58 -7.55
N ILE A 129 -23.08 14.48 -8.27
CA ILE A 129 -22.96 14.45 -9.72
C ILE A 129 -24.28 13.91 -10.28
N PHE A 130 -24.96 14.66 -11.12
CA PHE A 130 -26.24 14.27 -11.77
C PHE A 130 -27.32 13.75 -10.79
N GLY A 131 -27.40 14.32 -9.56
CA GLY A 131 -28.40 13.91 -8.56
C GLY A 131 -28.03 12.68 -7.73
N PHE A 132 -26.90 12.04 -7.99
CA PHE A 132 -26.37 10.95 -7.17
C PHE A 132 -25.29 11.45 -6.22
N ASN A 133 -25.41 11.08 -4.94
CA ASN A 133 -24.37 11.33 -3.94
C ASN A 133 -23.28 10.26 -4.08
N ILE A 134 -22.21 10.56 -4.78
CA ILE A 134 -21.07 9.66 -4.95
C ILE A 134 -20.04 9.98 -3.89
N GLN A 135 -19.77 8.99 -3.01
CA GLN A 135 -18.71 9.06 -2.02
C GLN A 135 -17.38 8.69 -2.67
N TYR A 136 -16.76 9.64 -3.35
CA TYR A 136 -15.51 9.40 -4.08
C TYR A 136 -14.37 8.95 -3.16
N GLU A 137 -14.32 9.43 -1.92
CA GLU A 137 -13.34 9.00 -0.93
C GLU A 137 -13.47 7.51 -0.59
N LEU A 138 -14.70 7.00 -0.52
CA LEU A 138 -14.94 5.56 -0.36
C LEU A 138 -14.35 4.76 -1.51
N ILE A 139 -14.56 5.24 -2.74
CA ILE A 139 -14.03 4.58 -3.94
C ILE A 139 -12.50 4.59 -3.93
N ILE A 140 -11.89 5.74 -3.64
CA ILE A 140 -10.42 5.88 -3.55
C ILE A 140 -9.86 4.95 -2.47
N GLY A 141 -10.50 4.90 -1.30
CA GLY A 141 -10.05 4.04 -0.21
C GLY A 141 -10.18 2.55 -0.53
N VAL A 142 -11.28 2.14 -1.16
CA VAL A 142 -11.46 0.73 -1.62
C VAL A 142 -10.39 0.38 -2.66
N ILE A 143 -10.13 1.25 -3.62
CA ILE A 143 -9.06 1.06 -4.61
C ILE A 143 -7.71 0.95 -3.91
N GLY A 144 -7.42 1.79 -2.91
CA GLY A 144 -6.19 1.74 -2.12
C GLY A 144 -6.00 0.40 -1.41
N ILE A 145 -7.06 -0.11 -0.76
CA ILE A 145 -7.03 -1.43 -0.10
C ILE A 145 -6.78 -2.55 -1.12
N LEU A 146 -7.45 -2.52 -2.27
CA LEU A 146 -7.25 -3.52 -3.32
C LEU A 146 -5.83 -3.48 -3.90
N LEU A 147 -5.25 -2.28 -4.08
CA LEU A 147 -3.87 -2.12 -4.51
C LEU A 147 -2.88 -2.69 -3.50
N LEU A 148 -3.11 -2.47 -2.20
CA LEU A 148 -2.29 -3.04 -1.13
C LEU A 148 -2.37 -4.57 -1.11
N LEU A 149 -3.57 -5.14 -1.22
CA LEU A 149 -3.76 -6.59 -1.30
C LEU A 149 -3.07 -7.18 -2.53
N GLU A 150 -3.17 -6.53 -3.69
CA GLU A 150 -2.50 -6.97 -4.92
C GLU A 150 -0.97 -6.86 -4.80
N ALA A 151 -0.46 -5.78 -4.22
CA ALA A 151 0.97 -5.62 -3.95
C ALA A 151 1.49 -6.71 -2.99
N THR A 152 0.76 -6.98 -1.91
CA THR A 152 1.06 -8.04 -0.95
C THR A 152 1.06 -9.41 -1.62
N ARG A 153 0.08 -9.70 -2.49
CA ARG A 153 0.00 -10.93 -3.25
C ARG A 153 1.22 -11.14 -4.14
N ARG A 154 1.71 -10.08 -4.76
CA ARG A 154 2.87 -10.13 -5.67
C ARG A 154 4.19 -10.27 -4.93
N ALA A 155 4.37 -9.53 -3.83
CA ALA A 155 5.63 -9.46 -3.10
C ALA A 155 5.83 -10.63 -2.14
N ILE A 156 4.78 -11.04 -1.42
CA ILE A 156 4.85 -12.01 -0.32
C ILE A 156 4.13 -13.31 -0.69
N GLY A 157 3.00 -13.19 -1.42
CA GLY A 157 2.21 -14.33 -1.83
C GLY A 157 0.79 -14.35 -1.25
N LEU A 158 0.05 -15.39 -1.60
CA LEU A 158 -1.36 -15.59 -1.23
C LEU A 158 -1.63 -15.75 0.27
N PRO A 159 -0.79 -16.43 1.07
CA PRO A 159 -1.12 -16.69 2.48
C PRO A 159 -1.40 -15.41 3.28
N LEU A 160 -0.56 -14.38 3.10
CA LEU A 160 -0.74 -13.11 3.81
C LEU A 160 -1.98 -12.35 3.34
N VAL A 161 -2.32 -12.44 2.07
CA VAL A 161 -3.55 -11.83 1.51
C VAL A 161 -4.79 -12.48 2.11
N ILE A 162 -4.79 -13.81 2.25
CA ILE A 162 -5.92 -14.55 2.86
C ILE A 162 -6.10 -14.10 4.31
N ILE A 163 -5.02 -14.01 5.08
CA ILE A 163 -5.06 -13.53 6.46
C ILE A 163 -5.61 -12.09 6.50
N ALA A 164 -5.12 -11.19 5.64
CA ALA A 164 -5.60 -9.82 5.58
C ALA A 164 -7.10 -9.74 5.26
N ILE A 165 -7.57 -10.55 4.30
CA ILE A 165 -9.00 -10.61 3.95
C ILE A 165 -9.82 -11.14 5.13
N ILE A 166 -9.35 -12.17 5.84
CA ILE A 166 -10.04 -12.69 7.03
C ILE A 166 -10.18 -11.58 8.09
N PHE A 167 -9.13 -10.80 8.35
CA PHE A 167 -9.21 -9.70 9.30
C PHE A 167 -10.15 -8.56 8.83
N LEU A 168 -10.17 -8.25 7.55
CA LEU A 168 -11.11 -7.28 6.99
C LEU A 168 -12.56 -7.75 7.14
N LEU A 169 -12.83 -9.02 6.85
CA LEU A 169 -14.14 -9.62 7.03
C LEU A 169 -14.53 -9.70 8.52
N PHE A 170 -13.59 -10.07 9.38
CA PHE A 170 -13.79 -10.05 10.84
C PHE A 170 -14.20 -8.65 11.31
N SER A 171 -13.49 -7.61 10.88
CA SER A 171 -13.81 -6.23 11.23
C SER A 171 -15.19 -5.80 10.73
N TYR A 172 -15.61 -6.28 9.56
CA TYR A 172 -16.92 -5.97 8.98
C TYR A 172 -18.07 -6.72 9.66
N PHE A 173 -17.91 -8.03 9.87
CA PHE A 173 -18.96 -8.91 10.40
C PHE A 173 -18.98 -9.02 11.93
N GLY A 174 -18.28 -8.16 12.67
CA GLY A 174 -18.09 -8.26 14.11
C GLY A 174 -19.36 -8.45 14.95
N ARG A 175 -20.51 -7.89 14.51
CA ARG A 175 -21.82 -8.05 15.19
C ARG A 175 -22.46 -9.41 15.00
N GLN A 176 -22.06 -10.16 13.99
CA GLN A 176 -22.62 -11.48 13.66
C GLN A 176 -21.75 -12.62 14.20
N MET A 177 -20.68 -12.29 14.92
CA MET A 177 -19.76 -13.24 15.51
C MET A 177 -20.30 -13.82 16.81
N PRO A 178 -19.86 -15.03 17.23
CA PRO A 178 -20.17 -15.61 18.53
C PRO A 178 -19.80 -14.65 19.67
N GLU A 179 -20.54 -14.71 20.80
CA GLU A 179 -20.39 -13.78 21.93
C GLU A 179 -18.96 -13.58 22.42
N LEU A 180 -18.13 -14.62 22.39
CA LEU A 180 -16.74 -14.61 22.83
C LEU A 180 -15.82 -13.67 21.99
N ILE A 181 -16.17 -13.45 20.71
CA ILE A 181 -15.37 -12.67 19.77
C ILE A 181 -16.18 -11.56 19.08
N SER A 182 -17.43 -11.36 19.53
CA SER A 182 -18.31 -10.35 18.99
C SER A 182 -17.80 -8.95 19.34
N HIS A 183 -17.88 -8.05 18.38
CA HIS A 183 -17.55 -6.64 18.57
C HIS A 183 -18.52 -5.76 17.77
N ALA A 184 -18.48 -4.46 17.99
CA ALA A 184 -19.43 -3.50 17.41
C ALA A 184 -19.55 -3.54 15.88
N GLY A 185 -18.60 -4.20 15.18
CA GLY A 185 -18.52 -4.26 13.72
C GLY A 185 -18.29 -2.88 13.10
N LEU A 186 -17.60 -2.83 12.00
CA LEU A 186 -17.37 -1.60 11.27
C LEU A 186 -18.23 -1.57 10.01
N SER A 187 -18.96 -0.48 9.78
CA SER A 187 -19.57 -0.27 8.47
C SER A 187 -18.47 -0.09 7.42
N LEU A 188 -18.75 -0.41 6.15
CA LEU A 188 -17.77 -0.26 5.07
C LEU A 188 -17.18 1.16 5.03
N LYS A 189 -18.01 2.18 5.24
CA LYS A 189 -17.59 3.58 5.32
C LYS A 189 -16.59 3.82 6.46
N ARG A 190 -16.84 3.28 7.63
CA ARG A 190 -15.92 3.39 8.78
C ARG A 190 -14.66 2.57 8.57
N LEU A 191 -14.77 1.37 8.01
CA LEU A 191 -13.61 0.51 7.72
C LEU A 191 -12.67 1.21 6.74
N VAL A 192 -13.17 1.75 5.65
CA VAL A 192 -12.39 2.51 4.68
C VAL A 192 -11.87 3.81 5.31
N GLY A 193 -12.72 4.55 6.02
CA GLY A 193 -12.32 5.75 6.75
C GLY A 193 -11.21 5.49 7.75
N TYR A 194 -11.27 4.39 8.50
CA TYR A 194 -10.18 4.00 9.39
C TYR A 194 -8.91 3.63 8.63
N HIS A 195 -8.98 2.94 7.50
CA HIS A 195 -7.78 2.64 6.70
C HIS A 195 -7.17 3.90 6.06
N LEU A 196 -7.98 4.82 5.61
CA LEU A 196 -7.52 6.14 5.17
C LEU A 196 -7.05 7.00 6.34
N SER A 197 -7.66 6.86 7.52
CA SER A 197 -7.41 7.63 8.74
C SER A 197 -6.66 6.85 9.84
N LEU A 198 -6.31 5.58 9.66
CA LEU A 198 -5.45 4.79 10.55
C LEU A 198 -4.06 5.41 10.72
N ILE A 199 -3.83 6.34 9.94
CA ILE A 199 -2.83 7.34 10.04
C ILE A 199 -3.15 8.32 11.19
N HIS A 200 -4.39 8.34 11.70
CA HIS A 200 -4.90 9.31 12.68
C HIS A 200 -4.92 8.87 14.13
N ILE A 201 -4.65 7.61 14.47
CA ILE A 201 -4.75 7.11 15.86
C ILE A 201 -3.60 7.59 16.76
N SER A 202 -2.69 8.42 16.30
CA SER A 202 -1.57 8.88 17.10
C SER A 202 -1.76 10.26 17.78
N GLU A 203 -2.92 10.92 17.68
CA GLU A 203 -3.16 12.16 18.45
C GLU A 203 -4.50 12.20 19.21
N PRO A 204 -4.61 11.53 20.37
CA PRO A 204 -5.74 11.79 21.29
C PRO A 204 -5.49 12.95 22.27
N THR A 205 -4.39 13.73 22.19
CA THR A 205 -4.00 14.55 23.34
C THR A 205 -3.56 15.98 23.02
N ARG A 206 -4.27 16.71 22.16
CA ARG A 206 -4.10 18.17 22.08
C ARG A 206 -5.40 18.98 22.22
N ARG A 207 -6.35 18.49 23.00
CA ARG A 207 -7.48 19.32 23.48
C ARG A 207 -7.75 19.07 24.95
N ALA A 208 -6.76 19.36 25.79
CA ALA A 208 -6.97 19.56 27.24
C ALA A 208 -5.85 20.46 27.78
N ILE A 209 -5.83 21.70 27.37
CA ILE A 209 -5.37 22.85 28.16
C ILE A 209 -6.12 24.06 27.63
#